data_f86313d4adb47a36fd3b36cac029fce1
#
_entry.id   f86313d4adb47a36fd3b36cac029fce1
#
_cell.length_a   1.000
_cell.length_b   1.000
_cell.length_c   1.000
_cell.angle_alpha   90.00
_cell.angle_beta   90.00
_cell.angle_gamma   90.00
#
_symmetry.space_group_name_H-M   'P 1'
#
loop_
_entity.id
_entity.type
_entity.pdbx_description
1 polymer ?
#
loop_
_entity_poly.entity_id
_entity_poly.type
_entity_poly.pdbx_seq_one_letter_code
_entity_poly.pdbx_strand_id
1 'polypeptide(L)'
;MAIQKTIKIKNKKARFEYEILDKLVAGIVLRGTEIKAIREGKASITEAFCEFNNNELFVINMTIQEYSHAVHFNHATKSERKLLLNRNELRKLEKQVKNSGLTIIPLLLFTTDKGFAKVEIALCKGKKLFDKRESIKDRDNKRDLSRIKKNFNK
;
A
#
# COMPACT_ATOMS: atom_id res chain seq x y z
N MET A 1 -25.80 -14.47 7.76
CA MET A 1 -24.89 -13.90 6.75
C MET A 1 -23.77 -13.14 7.44
N ALA A 2 -22.54 -13.46 7.11
CA ALA A 2 -21.42 -12.68 7.62
C ALA A 2 -21.48 -11.28 7.04
N ILE A 3 -21.51 -10.27 7.91
CA ILE A 3 -21.36 -8.87 7.50
C ILE A 3 -19.97 -8.73 6.91
N GLN A 4 -19.88 -8.40 5.62
CA GLN A 4 -18.60 -8.15 4.98
C GLN A 4 -18.00 -6.89 5.60
N LYS A 5 -17.02 -7.09 6.47
CA LYS A 5 -16.26 -5.98 7.00
C LYS A 5 -15.33 -5.46 5.91
N THR A 6 -15.40 -4.17 5.64
CA THR A 6 -14.40 -3.53 4.80
C THR A 6 -13.06 -3.54 5.52
N ILE A 7 -12.03 -4.08 4.86
CA ILE A 7 -10.68 -4.18 5.42
C ILE A 7 -9.84 -3.03 4.87
N LYS A 8 -9.02 -2.44 5.72
CA LYS A 8 -8.05 -1.41 5.34
C LYS A 8 -6.68 -1.77 5.93
N ILE A 9 -5.73 -2.04 5.06
CA ILE A 9 -4.35 -2.37 5.43
C ILE A 9 -3.46 -1.24 4.94
N LYS A 10 -2.84 -0.52 5.87
CA LYS A 10 -2.03 0.68 5.58
C LYS A 10 -0.55 0.34 5.50
N ASN A 11 0.17 1.06 4.64
CA ASN A 11 1.62 1.08 4.63
C ASN A 11 2.12 2.20 5.55
N LYS A 12 2.49 1.85 6.76
CA LYS A 12 2.86 2.82 7.81
C LYS A 12 4.21 3.49 7.57
N LYS A 13 5.11 2.84 6.83
CA LYS A 13 6.45 3.35 6.54
C LYS A 13 6.50 4.30 5.35
N ALA A 14 5.52 4.26 4.45
CA ALA A 14 5.58 4.97 3.18
C ALA A 14 5.76 6.48 3.35
N ARG A 15 4.98 7.09 4.21
CA ARG A 15 5.04 8.54 4.44
C ARG A 15 6.33 9.00 5.11
N PHE A 16 6.98 8.13 5.85
CA PHE A 16 8.26 8.41 6.49
C PHE A 16 9.42 8.30 5.49
N GLU A 17 9.41 7.28 4.65
CA GLU A 17 10.49 6.98 3.72
C GLU A 17 10.40 7.72 2.39
N TYR A 18 9.19 8.12 1.99
CA TYR A 18 8.93 8.68 0.66
C TYR A 18 8.12 9.96 0.72
N GLU A 19 8.47 10.88 -0.19
CA GLU A 19 7.65 12.03 -0.50
C GLU A 19 6.61 11.62 -1.56
N ILE A 20 5.32 11.75 -1.21
CA ILE A 20 4.22 11.35 -2.08
C ILE A 20 3.91 12.48 -3.05
N LEU A 21 4.01 12.21 -4.35
CA LEU A 21 3.78 13.19 -5.40
C LEU A 21 2.40 13.09 -6.02
N ASP A 22 1.89 11.87 -6.19
CA ASP A 22 0.57 11.62 -6.79
C ASP A 22 0.02 10.29 -6.27
N LYS A 23 -1.31 10.15 -6.27
CA LYS A 23 -2.00 8.95 -5.81
C LYS A 23 -3.00 8.47 -6.85
N LEU A 24 -3.12 7.15 -6.97
CA LEU A 24 -4.08 6.49 -7.84
C LEU A 24 -4.66 5.26 -7.15
N VAL A 25 -5.87 4.89 -7.50
CA VAL A 25 -6.48 3.63 -7.05
C VAL A 25 -6.45 2.63 -8.19
N ALA A 26 -5.87 1.47 -7.93
CA ALA A 26 -5.77 0.37 -8.88
C ALA A 26 -6.58 -0.83 -8.42
N GLY A 27 -7.13 -1.59 -9.37
CA GLY A 27 -7.61 -2.94 -9.07
C GLY A 27 -6.41 -3.87 -8.93
N ILE A 28 -6.63 -5.03 -8.33
CA ILE A 28 -5.59 -6.04 -8.17
C ILE A 28 -6.14 -7.41 -8.56
N VAL A 29 -5.36 -8.16 -9.35
CA VAL A 29 -5.71 -9.53 -9.73
C VAL A 29 -5.29 -10.48 -8.62
N LEU A 30 -6.26 -11.15 -8.01
CA LEU A 30 -6.04 -12.06 -6.89
C LEU A 30 -6.67 -13.43 -7.14
N ARG A 31 -6.09 -14.46 -6.53
CA ARG A 31 -6.70 -15.78 -6.45
C ARG A 31 -7.74 -15.80 -5.33
N GLY A 32 -8.64 -16.79 -5.35
CA GLY A 32 -9.69 -16.90 -4.33
C GLY A 32 -9.16 -17.01 -2.90
N THR A 33 -8.07 -17.75 -2.69
CA THR A 33 -7.44 -17.87 -1.38
C THR A 33 -6.79 -16.57 -0.92
N GLU A 34 -6.28 -15.78 -1.85
CA GLU A 34 -5.68 -14.47 -1.55
C GLU A 34 -6.71 -13.46 -1.06
N ILE A 35 -7.84 -13.33 -1.76
CA ILE A 35 -8.89 -12.39 -1.35
C ILE A 35 -9.51 -12.81 0.00
N LYS A 36 -9.66 -14.09 0.25
CA LYS A 36 -10.17 -14.59 1.53
C LYS A 36 -9.22 -14.25 2.68
N ALA A 37 -7.91 -14.42 2.48
CA ALA A 37 -6.90 -14.04 3.48
C ALA A 37 -6.88 -12.54 3.73
N ILE A 38 -7.02 -11.72 2.69
CA ILE A 38 -7.10 -10.26 2.81
C ILE A 38 -8.32 -9.86 3.64
N ARG A 39 -9.47 -10.48 3.42
CA ARG A 39 -10.69 -10.22 4.21
C ARG A 39 -10.51 -10.54 5.69
N GLU A 40 -9.62 -11.45 6.02
CA GLU A 40 -9.24 -11.74 7.41
C GLU A 40 -8.16 -10.80 7.96
N GLY A 41 -7.69 -9.86 7.16
CA GLY A 41 -6.64 -8.91 7.53
C GLY A 41 -5.23 -9.49 7.52
N LYS A 42 -5.04 -10.63 6.87
CA LYS A 42 -3.77 -11.37 6.87
C LYS A 42 -2.91 -11.03 5.66
N ALA A 43 -2.61 -9.74 5.47
CA ALA A 43 -1.76 -9.27 4.40
C ALA A 43 -0.94 -8.06 4.87
N SER A 44 0.20 -7.83 4.22
CA SER A 44 1.07 -6.69 4.48
C SER A 44 1.59 -6.10 3.19
N ILE A 45 1.62 -4.77 3.12
CA ILE A 45 2.17 -4.02 1.99
C ILE A 45 3.35 -3.14 2.40
N THR A 46 3.82 -3.26 3.63
CA THR A 46 4.85 -2.39 4.21
C THR A 46 6.17 -2.41 3.42
N GLU A 47 6.57 -3.58 2.93
CA GLU A 47 7.80 -3.76 2.15
C GLU A 47 7.53 -3.86 0.65
N ALA A 48 6.29 -3.61 0.22
CA ALA A 48 5.90 -3.76 -1.17
C ALA A 48 6.25 -2.53 -2.01
N PHE A 49 6.47 -2.75 -3.29
CA PHE A 49 6.67 -1.72 -4.29
C PHE A 49 6.08 -2.18 -5.62
N CYS A 50 5.94 -1.26 -6.56
CA CYS A 50 5.37 -1.58 -7.86
C CYS A 50 6.40 -1.42 -8.96
N GLU A 51 6.41 -2.34 -9.91
CA GLU A 51 7.30 -2.33 -11.07
C GLU A 51 6.51 -2.56 -12.36
N PHE A 52 6.99 -1.94 -13.45
CA PHE A 52 6.49 -2.22 -14.78
C PHE A 52 7.19 -3.43 -15.39
N ASN A 53 6.40 -4.31 -15.99
CA ASN A 53 6.89 -5.44 -16.77
C ASN A 53 5.99 -5.58 -17.99
N ASN A 54 6.56 -5.50 -19.20
CA ASN A 54 5.82 -5.58 -20.48
C ASN A 54 4.64 -4.61 -20.53
N ASN A 55 4.86 -3.36 -20.13
CA ASN A 55 3.84 -2.29 -20.10
C ASN A 55 2.69 -2.52 -19.14
N GLU A 56 2.82 -3.47 -18.23
CA GLU A 56 1.86 -3.75 -17.17
C GLU A 56 2.50 -3.47 -15.80
N LEU A 57 1.68 -3.07 -14.85
CA LEU A 57 2.14 -2.75 -13.50
C LEU A 57 1.88 -3.91 -12.55
N PHE A 58 2.90 -4.30 -11.80
CA PHE A 58 2.83 -5.37 -10.80
C PHE A 58 3.24 -4.86 -9.43
N VAL A 59 2.55 -5.31 -8.40
CA VAL A 59 2.99 -5.12 -7.01
C VAL A 59 3.88 -6.30 -6.62
N ILE A 60 5.05 -5.98 -6.10
CA ILE A 60 6.09 -6.93 -5.75
C ILE A 60 6.36 -6.85 -4.25
N ASN A 61 6.74 -7.96 -3.67
CA ASN A 61 7.06 -8.08 -2.23
C ASN A 61 5.87 -7.80 -1.30
N MET A 62 4.66 -7.89 -1.81
CA MET A 62 3.43 -7.89 -1.03
C MET A 62 3.23 -9.27 -0.42
N THR A 63 3.00 -9.33 0.88
CA THR A 63 2.79 -10.59 1.60
C THR A 63 1.31 -10.81 1.84
N ILE A 64 0.79 -11.95 1.42
CA ILE A 64 -0.55 -12.42 1.75
C ILE A 64 -0.39 -13.81 2.38
N GLN A 65 -0.75 -13.95 3.65
CA GLN A 65 -0.64 -15.21 4.35
C GLN A 65 -1.51 -16.28 3.70
N GLU A 66 -1.13 -17.55 3.85
CA GLU A 66 -1.93 -18.66 3.38
C GLU A 66 -3.31 -18.64 4.02
N TYR A 67 -4.32 -18.99 3.24
CA TYR A 67 -5.69 -19.11 3.74
C TYR A 67 -5.82 -20.41 4.52
N SER A 68 -6.15 -20.32 5.80
CA SER A 68 -6.18 -21.46 6.73
C SER A 68 -7.23 -22.53 6.41
N HIS A 69 -8.27 -22.15 5.66
CA HIS A 69 -9.36 -23.06 5.29
C HIS A 69 -9.29 -23.54 3.84
N ALA A 70 -8.15 -23.38 3.16
CA ALA A 70 -7.98 -23.87 1.80
C ALA A 70 -7.91 -25.41 1.78
N VAL A 71 -8.70 -26.03 0.91
CA VAL A 71 -8.86 -27.50 0.86
C VAL A 71 -7.84 -28.15 -0.08
N HIS A 72 -7.57 -27.56 -1.26
CA HIS A 72 -6.75 -28.18 -2.29
C HIS A 72 -5.48 -27.40 -2.60
N PHE A 73 -5.61 -26.11 -2.87
CA PHE A 73 -4.48 -25.27 -3.24
C PHE A 73 -4.48 -23.98 -2.45
N ASN A 74 -3.27 -23.53 -2.11
CA ASN A 74 -3.07 -22.23 -1.53
C ASN A 74 -2.12 -21.43 -2.42
N HIS A 75 -2.17 -20.11 -2.30
CA HIS A 75 -1.29 -19.22 -3.04
C HIS A 75 0.09 -19.15 -2.36
N ALA A 76 1.11 -18.75 -3.12
CA ALA A 76 2.39 -18.39 -2.55
C ALA A 76 2.28 -17.09 -1.76
N THR A 77 2.84 -17.06 -0.56
CA THR A 77 2.78 -15.90 0.35
C THR A 77 3.30 -14.63 -0.32
N LYS A 78 4.43 -14.73 -1.02
CA LYS A 78 4.98 -13.63 -1.82
C LYS A 78 4.95 -14.03 -3.28
N SER A 79 4.15 -13.34 -4.06
CA SER A 79 4.14 -13.48 -5.51
C SER A 79 3.87 -12.12 -6.15
N GLU A 80 4.28 -11.98 -7.40
CA GLU A 80 3.96 -10.79 -8.17
C GLU A 80 2.46 -10.77 -8.48
N ARG A 81 1.81 -9.64 -8.26
CA ARG A 81 0.39 -9.50 -8.51
C ARG A 81 0.14 -8.32 -9.43
N LYS A 82 -0.63 -8.55 -10.47
CA LYS A 82 -0.93 -7.53 -11.46
C LYS A 82 -1.92 -6.50 -10.92
N LEU A 83 -1.60 -5.24 -11.14
CA LEU A 83 -2.50 -4.12 -10.85
C LEU A 83 -3.25 -3.72 -12.11
N LEU A 84 -4.51 -3.34 -11.95
CA LEU A 84 -5.38 -2.96 -13.05
C LEU A 84 -5.60 -1.45 -13.05
N LEU A 85 -5.10 -0.81 -14.10
CA LEU A 85 -5.26 0.61 -14.39
C LEU A 85 -5.64 0.76 -15.85
N ASN A 86 -6.26 1.88 -16.22
CA ASN A 86 -6.52 2.15 -17.63
C ASN A 86 -5.21 2.50 -18.36
N ARG A 87 -5.22 2.42 -19.70
CA ARG A 87 -4.01 2.65 -20.50
C ARG A 87 -3.39 4.03 -20.32
N ASN A 88 -4.22 5.05 -20.20
CA ASN A 88 -3.74 6.42 -20.02
C ASN A 88 -3.00 6.60 -18.69
N GLU A 89 -3.55 6.01 -17.63
CA GLU A 89 -2.91 6.02 -16.30
C GLU A 89 -1.58 5.26 -16.31
N LEU A 90 -1.54 4.08 -16.94
CA LEU A 90 -0.32 3.29 -17.07
C LEU A 90 0.77 4.02 -17.84
N ARG A 91 0.44 4.63 -18.97
CA ARG A 91 1.39 5.39 -19.79
C ARG A 91 1.94 6.59 -19.06
N LYS A 92 1.09 7.32 -18.34
CA LYS A 92 1.49 8.49 -17.56
C LYS A 92 2.46 8.09 -16.45
N LEU A 93 2.14 7.05 -15.69
CA LEU A 93 3.01 6.55 -14.62
C LEU A 93 4.34 6.04 -15.17
N GLU A 94 4.32 5.29 -16.26
CA GLU A 94 5.54 4.77 -16.86
C GLU A 94 6.50 5.88 -17.30
N LYS A 95 5.99 6.93 -17.92
CA LYS A 95 6.78 8.10 -18.28
C LYS A 95 7.38 8.81 -17.06
N GLN A 96 6.59 8.96 -16.01
CA GLN A 96 7.06 9.63 -14.79
C GLN A 96 8.13 8.82 -14.06
N VAL A 97 7.99 7.50 -14.02
CA VAL A 97 8.98 6.60 -13.39
C VAL A 97 10.31 6.59 -14.18
N LYS A 98 10.25 6.62 -15.51
CA LYS A 98 11.46 6.62 -16.34
C LYS A 98 12.29 7.91 -16.19
N ASN A 99 11.67 9.01 -15.82
CA ASN A 99 12.29 10.34 -15.93
C ASN A 99 13.18 10.76 -14.76
N SER A 100 13.12 10.17 -13.57
CA SER A 100 14.09 10.55 -12.51
C SER A 100 13.87 9.92 -11.15
N GLY A 101 14.34 8.71 -10.95
CA GLY A 101 14.44 8.14 -9.59
C GLY A 101 13.13 8.09 -8.81
N LEU A 102 11.98 8.15 -9.50
CA LEU A 102 10.69 8.01 -8.88
C LEU A 102 10.32 6.53 -8.77
N THR A 103 9.54 6.20 -7.76
CA THR A 103 9.06 4.84 -7.55
C THR A 103 7.56 4.84 -7.27
N ILE A 104 6.93 3.70 -7.42
CA ILE A 104 5.51 3.54 -7.12
C ILE A 104 5.39 2.60 -5.93
N ILE A 105 4.66 3.02 -4.90
CA ILE A 105 4.52 2.28 -3.66
C ILE A 105 3.04 2.15 -3.30
N PRO A 106 2.58 0.97 -2.87
CA PRO A 106 1.23 0.84 -2.35
C PRO A 106 1.12 1.50 -0.97
N LEU A 107 0.11 2.33 -0.80
CA LEU A 107 -0.16 3.04 0.45
C LEU A 107 -1.26 2.35 1.28
N LEU A 108 -2.25 1.80 0.60
CA LEU A 108 -3.43 1.23 1.24
C LEU A 108 -3.96 0.07 0.40
N LEU A 109 -4.12 -1.08 1.03
CA LEU A 109 -4.86 -2.21 0.48
C LEU A 109 -6.22 -2.23 1.17
N PHE A 110 -7.28 -2.18 0.40
CA PHE A 110 -8.63 -2.14 0.98
C PHE A 110 -9.62 -2.97 0.17
N THR A 111 -10.71 -3.32 0.80
CA THR A 111 -11.83 -4.01 0.15
C THR A 111 -13.01 -3.04 0.02
N THR A 112 -13.73 -3.13 -1.11
CA THR A 112 -14.95 -2.35 -1.35
C THR A 112 -16.16 -3.03 -0.71
N ASP A 113 -17.28 -2.31 -0.64
CA ASP A 113 -18.55 -2.87 -0.13
C ASP A 113 -19.01 -4.10 -0.92
N LYS A 114 -18.65 -4.16 -2.19
CA LYS A 114 -18.94 -5.31 -3.06
C LYS A 114 -17.96 -6.48 -2.88
N GLY A 115 -16.96 -6.33 -2.02
CA GLY A 115 -15.98 -7.36 -1.71
C GLY A 115 -14.76 -7.42 -2.63
N PHE A 116 -14.58 -6.45 -3.52
CA PHE A 116 -13.40 -6.37 -4.38
C PHE A 116 -12.22 -5.75 -3.63
N ALA A 117 -11.03 -6.29 -3.85
CA ALA A 117 -9.80 -5.69 -3.33
C ALA A 117 -9.30 -4.62 -4.30
N LYS A 118 -8.88 -3.49 -3.72
CA LYS A 118 -8.24 -2.40 -4.45
C LYS A 118 -7.01 -1.92 -3.69
N VAL A 119 -6.09 -1.32 -4.41
CA VAL A 119 -4.84 -0.79 -3.84
C VAL A 119 -4.72 0.68 -4.22
N GLU A 120 -4.56 1.53 -3.21
CA GLU A 120 -4.14 2.90 -3.43
C GLU A 120 -2.63 2.92 -3.58
N ILE A 121 -2.16 3.33 -4.75
CA ILE A 121 -0.73 3.42 -5.06
C ILE A 121 -0.33 4.88 -5.16
N ALA A 122 0.94 5.15 -4.89
CA ALA A 122 1.49 6.50 -4.94
C ALA A 122 2.76 6.55 -5.76
N LEU A 123 2.86 7.58 -6.59
CA LEU A 123 4.11 7.96 -7.23
C LEU A 123 4.92 8.73 -6.19
N CYS A 124 6.11 8.25 -5.86
CA CYS A 124 6.90 8.74 -4.75
C CYS A 124 8.34 9.00 -5.13
N LYS A 125 8.96 9.90 -4.37
CA LYS A 125 10.40 10.14 -4.38
C LYS A 125 10.96 9.74 -3.02
N GLY A 126 12.08 9.03 -2.99
CA GLY A 126 12.77 8.69 -1.75
C GLY A 126 13.21 9.95 -1.01
N LYS A 127 12.89 10.05 0.28
CA LYS A 127 13.34 11.14 1.12
C LYS A 127 14.84 11.05 1.39
N LYS A 128 15.53 12.16 1.32
CA LYS A 128 16.92 12.26 1.78
C LYS A 128 16.97 12.06 3.29
N LEU A 129 18.12 11.65 3.79
CA LEU A 129 18.32 11.42 5.23
C LEU A 129 17.93 12.66 6.07
N PHE A 130 18.20 13.84 5.58
CA PHE A 130 17.82 15.11 6.20
C PHE A 130 16.30 15.22 6.37
N ASP A 131 15.52 14.94 5.33
CA ASP A 131 14.05 15.00 5.36
C ASP A 131 13.45 14.01 6.34
N LYS A 132 14.05 12.84 6.46
CA LYS A 132 13.62 11.83 7.44
C LYS A 132 13.83 12.31 8.87
N ARG A 133 14.95 12.96 9.16
CA ARG A 133 15.25 13.56 10.47
C ARG A 133 14.24 14.64 10.83
N GLU A 134 13.89 15.52 9.91
CA GLU A 134 12.87 16.55 10.12
C GLU A 134 11.50 15.93 10.42
N SER A 135 11.11 14.91 9.69
CA SER A 135 9.83 14.22 9.91
C SER A 135 9.72 13.61 11.30
N ILE A 136 10.80 13.07 11.82
CA ILE A 136 10.87 12.54 13.21
C ILE A 136 10.74 13.68 14.20
N LYS A 137 11.49 14.77 14.01
CA LYS A 137 11.47 15.94 14.88
C LYS A 137 10.07 16.55 14.96
N ASP A 138 9.40 16.74 13.84
CA ASP A 138 8.04 17.28 13.78
C ASP A 138 7.05 16.38 14.52
N ARG A 139 7.19 15.09 14.39
CA ARG A 139 6.33 14.11 15.08
C ARG A 139 6.51 14.18 16.59
N ASP A 140 7.76 14.29 17.06
CA ASP A 140 8.07 14.41 18.48
C ASP A 140 7.55 15.74 19.07
N ASN A 141 7.70 16.83 18.34
CA ASN A 141 7.18 18.14 18.73
C ASN A 141 5.64 18.10 18.86
N LYS A 142 4.94 17.47 17.96
CA LYS A 142 3.48 17.30 18.06
C LYS A 142 3.07 16.48 19.28
N ARG A 143 3.80 15.45 19.62
CA ARG A 143 3.54 14.63 20.82
C ARG A 143 3.73 15.45 22.09
N ASP A 144 4.78 16.23 22.17
CA ASP A 144 5.09 17.08 23.34
C ASP A 144 4.01 18.15 23.54
N LEU A 145 3.58 18.81 22.46
CA LEU A 145 2.48 19.77 22.49
C LEU A 145 1.17 19.12 22.98
N SER A 146 0.88 17.92 22.53
CA SER A 146 -0.31 17.18 22.99
C SER A 146 -0.25 16.85 24.47
N ARG A 147 0.92 16.51 25.02
CA ARG A 147 1.13 16.25 26.43
C ARG A 147 0.93 17.53 27.27
N ILE A 148 1.47 18.63 26.82
CA ILE A 148 1.32 19.94 27.50
C ILE A 148 -0.16 20.33 27.55
N LYS A 149 -0.91 20.23 26.46
CA LYS A 149 -2.35 20.51 26.41
C LYS A 149 -3.14 19.65 27.39
N LYS A 150 -2.83 18.36 27.49
CA LYS A 150 -3.50 17.45 28.43
C LYS A 150 -3.25 17.84 29.89
N ASN A 151 -2.05 18.31 30.20
CA ASN A 151 -1.70 18.74 31.55
C ASN A 151 -2.40 20.05 31.92
N PHE A 152 -2.63 20.96 31.00
CA PHE A 152 -3.35 22.21 31.23
C PHE A 152 -4.87 22.03 31.39
N ASN A 153 -5.44 20.96 30.84
CA ASN A 153 -6.89 20.70 30.88
C ASN A 153 -7.33 19.80 32.04
N LYS A 154 -6.47 19.56 33.00
CA LYS A 154 -6.82 18.81 34.23
C LYS A 154 -7.33 19.71 35.32
#